data_e69cf795ae9af99301a7468fb1ac83a8
#
_entry.id   e69cf795ae9af99301a7468fb1ac83a8
#
_cell.length_a   1.000
_cell.length_b   1.000
_cell.length_c   1.000
_cell.angle_alpha   90.00
_cell.angle_beta   90.00
_cell.angle_gamma   90.00
#
_symmetry.space_group_name_H-M   'P 1'
#
loop_
_entity.id
_entity.type
_entity.pdbx_description
1 polymer ?
#
loop_
_entity_poly.entity_id
_entity_poly.type
_entity_poly.pdbx_seq_one_letter_code
_entity_poly.pdbx_strand_id
1 'polypeptide(L)'
;YPLRRQRQMCIRDRHKGAPYYTIGQRKGLEIALGKPAYVLKINPQKNTVMLGDAEQLRTDYMLTEQDKIVDERELFQCENLTVRIRYRSRPLPCRVKRLADGRLLVRFLETASAIAPGQSAVFYDGRRVLGGAFIASQRGIGLVILENEGF
;
A
#
# COMPACT_ATOMS: atom_id res chain seq x y z
N TYR A 1 -5.31 19.75 -16.91
CA TYR A 1 -6.55 19.04 -17.16
C TYR A 1 -6.73 17.76 -16.34
N PRO A 2 -5.72 16.93 -16.09
CA PRO A 2 -5.94 15.70 -15.32
C PRO A 2 -6.64 15.96 -13.98
N LEU A 3 -6.20 16.97 -13.24
CA LEU A 3 -6.84 17.38 -11.99
C LEU A 3 -8.25 17.94 -12.17
N ARG A 4 -8.46 18.68 -13.24
CA ARG A 4 -9.76 19.27 -13.56
C ARG A 4 -10.75 18.21 -14.06
N ARG A 5 -10.28 17.23 -14.81
CA ARG A 5 -11.06 16.05 -15.21
C ARG A 5 -11.40 15.17 -14.04
N GLN A 6 -10.43 14.94 -13.16
CA GLN A 6 -10.69 14.21 -11.93
C GLN A 6 -11.75 14.90 -11.08
N ARG A 7 -11.70 16.22 -10.95
CA ARG A 7 -12.76 17.00 -10.29
C ARG A 7 -14.09 16.93 -11.03
N GLN A 8 -14.08 17.04 -12.35
CA GLN A 8 -15.29 16.94 -13.16
C GLN A 8 -15.90 15.54 -13.12
N MET A 9 -15.07 14.49 -13.05
CA MET A 9 -15.52 13.11 -12.90
C MET A 9 -16.12 12.86 -11.52
N CYS A 10 -15.50 13.36 -10.46
CA CYS A 10 -16.08 13.32 -9.12
C CYS A 10 -17.41 14.04 -9.01
N ILE A 11 -17.66 15.04 -9.87
CA ILE A 11 -18.91 15.79 -9.93
C ILE A 11 -19.93 15.13 -10.86
N ARG A 12 -19.49 14.53 -11.97
CA ARG A 12 -20.38 13.92 -12.97
C ARG A 12 -20.85 12.53 -12.58
N ASP A 13 -19.94 11.74 -12.04
CA ASP A 13 -20.19 10.35 -11.75
C ASP A 13 -20.25 10.15 -10.24
N ARG A 14 -21.41 9.82 -9.74
CA ARG A 14 -21.61 9.49 -8.34
C ARG A 14 -21.00 8.11 -8.09
N HIS A 15 -19.99 8.04 -7.23
CA HIS A 15 -19.46 6.75 -6.79
C HIS A 15 -20.40 6.07 -5.78
N LYS A 16 -20.23 4.76 -5.64
CA LYS A 16 -21.09 3.92 -4.78
C LYS A 16 -20.80 4.05 -3.28
N GLY A 17 -19.82 4.85 -2.90
CA GLY A 17 -19.34 4.99 -1.52
C GLY A 17 -17.97 4.36 -1.30
N ALA A 18 -17.22 4.88 -0.32
CA ALA A 18 -15.86 4.44 -0.03
C ALA A 18 -15.68 2.92 0.16
N PRO A 19 -16.62 2.18 0.81
CA PRO A 19 -16.48 0.73 1.01
C PRO A 19 -16.41 -0.10 -0.28
N TYR A 20 -16.87 0.45 -1.41
CA TYR A 20 -16.87 -0.24 -2.70
C TYR A 20 -15.57 -0.08 -3.49
N TYR A 21 -14.61 0.66 -2.97
CA TYR A 21 -13.34 0.95 -3.65
C TYR A 21 -12.15 0.49 -2.85
N THR A 22 -11.14 -0.01 -3.56
CA THR A 22 -9.83 -0.40 -2.99
C THR A 22 -8.72 0.25 -3.79
N ILE A 23 -7.68 0.73 -3.13
CA ILE A 23 -6.50 1.27 -3.80
C ILE A 23 -5.92 0.22 -4.76
N GLY A 24 -5.63 0.64 -5.98
CA GLY A 24 -5.19 -0.24 -7.07
C GLY A 24 -6.32 -0.91 -7.85
N GLN A 25 -7.57 -0.69 -7.49
CA GLN A 25 -8.71 -1.23 -8.23
C GLN A 25 -8.76 -0.64 -9.64
N ARG A 26 -8.95 -1.49 -10.64
CA ARG A 26 -9.13 -1.11 -12.05
C ARG A 26 -10.55 -1.40 -12.55
N LYS A 27 -11.10 -2.55 -12.16
CA LYS A 27 -12.41 -3.01 -12.60
C LYS A 27 -13.53 -2.48 -11.72
N GLY A 28 -14.72 -2.33 -12.29
CA GLY A 28 -15.91 -1.93 -11.54
C GLY A 28 -15.98 -0.43 -11.21
N LEU A 29 -15.15 0.39 -11.85
CA LEU A 29 -15.16 1.85 -11.65
C LEU A 29 -16.32 2.54 -12.41
N GLU A 30 -16.87 1.87 -13.43
CA GLU A 30 -17.99 2.37 -14.27
C GLU A 30 -17.73 3.74 -14.90
N ILE A 31 -16.45 4.04 -15.19
CA ILE A 31 -16.00 5.31 -15.77
C ILE A 31 -15.27 5.04 -17.08
N ALA A 32 -15.74 5.68 -18.16
CA ALA A 32 -15.11 5.62 -19.46
C ALA A 32 -14.09 6.77 -19.63
N LEU A 33 -12.81 6.44 -19.54
CA LEU A 33 -11.70 7.42 -19.67
C LEU A 33 -10.89 7.25 -20.96
N GLY A 34 -11.21 6.24 -21.77
CA GLY A 34 -10.43 5.90 -22.96
C GLY A 34 -9.08 5.23 -22.67
N LYS A 35 -8.68 5.14 -21.42
CA LYS A 35 -7.47 4.44 -20.95
C LYS A 35 -7.75 3.78 -19.59
N PRO A 36 -6.98 2.74 -19.22
CA PRO A 36 -7.09 2.14 -17.90
C PRO A 36 -6.83 3.18 -16.80
N ALA A 37 -7.69 3.20 -15.78
CA ALA A 37 -7.51 4.01 -14.59
C ALA A 37 -7.56 3.14 -13.34
N TYR A 38 -6.86 3.57 -12.32
CA TYR A 38 -6.72 2.88 -11.04
C TYR A 38 -7.11 3.79 -9.90
N VAL A 39 -7.68 3.23 -8.85
CA VAL A 39 -7.92 3.97 -7.61
C VAL A 39 -6.59 4.26 -6.93
N LEU A 40 -6.23 5.53 -6.81
CA LEU A 40 -5.00 6.00 -6.16
C LEU A 40 -5.23 6.29 -4.68
N LYS A 41 -6.36 6.92 -4.36
CA LYS A 41 -6.65 7.38 -3.00
C LYS A 41 -8.16 7.42 -2.78
N ILE A 42 -8.55 7.08 -1.56
CA ILE A 42 -9.92 7.17 -1.08
C ILE A 42 -9.92 8.14 0.11
N ASN A 43 -10.79 9.13 0.07
CA ASN A 43 -10.99 10.05 1.19
C ASN A 43 -12.44 9.96 1.68
N PRO A 44 -12.68 9.22 2.77
CA PRO A 44 -14.03 9.06 3.30
C PRO A 44 -14.65 10.35 3.82
N GLN A 45 -13.83 11.26 4.40
CA GLN A 45 -14.31 12.51 4.96
C GLN A 45 -14.83 13.46 3.86
N LYS A 46 -14.15 13.50 2.73
CA LYS A 46 -14.55 14.31 1.57
C LYS A 46 -15.43 13.53 0.59
N ASN A 47 -15.67 12.27 0.87
CA ASN A 47 -16.42 11.35 0.00
C ASN A 47 -15.91 11.39 -1.45
N THR A 48 -14.59 11.29 -1.62
CA THR A 48 -13.92 11.32 -2.93
C THR A 48 -13.04 10.12 -3.17
N VAL A 49 -12.99 9.68 -4.42
CA VAL A 49 -12.09 8.65 -4.94
C VAL A 49 -11.21 9.28 -6.02
N MET A 50 -9.89 9.22 -5.83
CA MET A 50 -8.93 9.74 -6.81
C MET A 50 -8.49 8.61 -7.73
N LEU A 51 -8.57 8.87 -9.04
CA LEU A 51 -8.13 7.94 -10.07
C LEU A 51 -6.87 8.46 -10.75
N GLY A 52 -6.04 7.55 -11.25
CA GLY A 52 -4.85 7.90 -12.01
C GLY A 52 -4.19 6.70 -12.68
N ASP A 53 -2.96 6.89 -13.12
CA ASP A 53 -2.19 5.88 -13.84
C ASP A 53 -1.53 4.87 -12.89
N ALA A 54 -1.24 3.66 -13.40
CA ALA A 54 -0.63 2.59 -12.62
C ALA A 54 0.73 2.97 -12.01
N GLU A 55 1.49 3.83 -12.69
CA GLU A 55 2.80 4.27 -12.22
C GLU A 55 2.73 5.09 -10.93
N GLN A 56 1.66 5.83 -10.74
CA GLN A 56 1.42 6.61 -9.52
C GLN A 56 1.13 5.76 -8.28
N LEU A 57 0.94 4.46 -8.46
CA LEU A 57 0.76 3.48 -7.38
C LEU A 57 2.08 2.86 -6.90
N ARG A 58 3.20 3.13 -7.56
CA ARG A 58 4.50 2.56 -7.24
C ARG A 58 5.07 3.18 -5.97
N THR A 59 5.66 2.35 -5.13
CA THR A 59 6.36 2.77 -3.91
C THR A 59 7.45 1.78 -3.53
N ASP A 60 8.49 2.29 -2.89
CA ASP A 60 9.59 1.49 -2.36
C ASP A 60 9.46 1.26 -0.85
N TYR A 61 8.47 1.88 -0.21
CA TYR A 61 8.27 1.79 1.23
C TYR A 61 6.81 1.57 1.59
N MET A 62 6.60 0.95 2.75
CA MET A 62 5.28 0.73 3.34
C MET A 62 5.36 0.81 4.87
N LEU A 63 4.40 1.48 5.47
CA LEU A 63 4.16 1.42 6.92
C LEU A 63 3.14 0.33 7.24
N THR A 64 3.39 -0.41 8.31
CA THR A 64 2.46 -1.39 8.85
C THR A 64 2.15 -1.11 10.31
N GLU A 65 1.08 -1.68 10.81
CA GLU A 65 0.63 -1.57 12.18
C GLU A 65 0.07 -2.90 12.69
N GLN A 66 -0.11 -3.00 14.01
CA GLN A 66 -0.74 -4.16 14.68
C GLN A 66 -0.12 -5.50 14.24
N ASP A 67 1.20 -5.53 14.18
CA ASP A 67 1.91 -6.74 13.76
C ASP A 67 1.82 -7.87 14.78
N LYS A 68 1.85 -9.09 14.27
CA LYS A 68 1.99 -10.35 15.01
C LYS A 68 3.17 -11.10 14.41
N ILE A 69 4.33 -10.90 15.01
CA ILE A 69 5.58 -11.52 14.57
C ILE A 69 5.90 -12.69 15.51
N VAL A 70 6.29 -13.84 14.93
CA VAL A 70 6.58 -15.05 15.68
C VAL A 70 7.90 -14.90 16.44
N ASP A 71 8.94 -14.42 15.76
CA ASP A 71 10.25 -14.10 16.33
C ASP A 71 10.81 -12.86 15.64
N GLU A 72 10.96 -11.77 16.39
CA GLU A 72 11.48 -10.50 15.86
C GLU A 72 12.94 -10.59 15.44
N ARG A 73 13.76 -11.35 16.17
CA ARG A 73 15.18 -11.51 15.83
C ARG A 73 15.33 -12.18 14.48
N GLU A 74 14.55 -13.21 14.26
CA GLU A 74 14.53 -13.92 12.98
C GLU A 74 14.05 -13.00 11.85
N LEU A 75 12.97 -12.25 12.07
CA LEU A 75 12.45 -11.30 11.07
C LEU A 75 13.51 -10.28 10.63
N PHE A 76 14.23 -9.68 11.58
CA PHE A 76 15.21 -8.62 11.29
C PHE A 76 16.54 -9.15 10.74
N GLN A 77 16.89 -10.40 11.01
CA GLN A 77 18.11 -11.03 10.52
C GLN A 77 17.93 -11.83 9.23
N CYS A 78 16.68 -12.01 8.78
CA CYS A 78 16.38 -12.78 7.58
C CYS A 78 16.92 -12.09 6.32
N GLU A 79 17.88 -12.71 5.66
CA GLU A 79 18.48 -12.17 4.42
C GLU A 79 17.54 -12.28 3.23
N ASN A 80 16.73 -13.34 3.20
CA ASN A 80 15.79 -13.63 2.10
C ASN A 80 14.34 -13.28 2.46
N LEU A 81 14.16 -12.24 3.29
CA LEU A 81 12.85 -11.80 3.72
C LEU A 81 12.00 -11.34 2.54
N THR A 82 10.80 -11.89 2.46
CA THR A 82 9.80 -11.46 1.49
C THR A 82 8.50 -11.09 2.19
N VAL A 83 7.72 -10.22 1.56
CA VAL A 83 6.40 -9.84 2.03
C VAL A 83 5.36 -10.00 0.93
N ARG A 84 4.21 -10.54 1.30
CA ARG A 84 3.04 -10.61 0.43
C ARG A 84 2.01 -9.60 0.92
N ILE A 85 1.64 -8.67 0.05
CA ILE A 85 0.73 -7.55 0.37
C ILE A 85 -0.70 -7.75 -0.14
N ARG A 86 -0.92 -8.84 -0.85
CA ARG A 86 -2.25 -9.27 -1.35
C ARG A 86 -2.29 -10.78 -1.47
N TYR A 87 -3.46 -11.35 -1.32
CA TYR A 87 -3.69 -12.81 -1.33
C TYR A 87 -3.07 -13.53 -2.54
N ARG A 88 -3.21 -12.98 -3.75
CA ARG A 88 -2.71 -13.59 -4.99
C ARG A 88 -1.48 -12.90 -5.58
N SER A 89 -0.84 -11.99 -4.84
CA SER A 89 0.37 -11.35 -5.32
C SER A 89 1.60 -12.24 -5.10
N ARG A 90 2.61 -12.06 -5.94
CA ARG A 90 3.92 -12.66 -5.69
C ARG A 90 4.53 -12.05 -4.42
N PRO A 91 5.32 -12.82 -3.66
CA PRO A 91 6.12 -12.26 -2.59
C PRO A 91 7.13 -11.24 -3.15
N LEU A 92 7.31 -10.13 -2.44
CA LEU A 92 8.26 -9.09 -2.80
C LEU A 92 9.45 -9.12 -1.82
N PRO A 93 10.69 -9.15 -2.30
CA PRO A 93 11.86 -9.03 -1.43
C PRO A 93 11.83 -7.71 -0.66
N CYS A 94 12.11 -7.76 0.62
CA CYS A 94 12.05 -6.59 1.47
C CYS A 94 13.02 -6.63 2.64
N ARG A 95 13.17 -5.50 3.30
CA ARG A 95 13.77 -5.37 4.63
C ARG A 95 12.79 -4.65 5.54
N VAL A 96 12.91 -4.88 6.83
CA VAL A 96 12.01 -4.28 7.83
C VAL A 96 12.80 -3.63 8.95
N LYS A 97 12.23 -2.57 9.49
CA LYS A 97 12.76 -1.87 10.67
C LYS A 97 11.63 -1.54 11.63
N ARG A 98 11.86 -1.77 12.94
CA ARG A 98 10.93 -1.32 13.98
C ARG A 98 11.12 0.17 14.21
N LEU A 99 10.06 0.93 14.16
CA LEU A 99 10.05 2.35 14.48
C LEU A 99 9.83 2.55 15.99
N ALA A 100 10.17 3.76 16.47
CA ALA A 100 10.00 4.13 17.87
C ALA A 100 8.53 4.08 18.36
N ASP A 101 7.58 4.29 17.44
CA ASP A 101 6.14 4.20 17.72
C ASP A 101 5.57 2.77 17.67
N GLY A 102 6.42 1.77 17.46
CA GLY A 102 6.05 0.36 17.40
C GLY A 102 5.61 -0.16 16.02
N ARG A 103 5.46 0.70 15.03
CA ARG A 103 5.16 0.29 13.65
C ARG A 103 6.38 -0.34 12.98
N LEU A 104 6.14 -1.11 11.92
CA LEU A 104 7.22 -1.57 11.05
C LEU A 104 7.27 -0.71 9.79
N LEU A 105 8.47 -0.21 9.47
CA LEU A 105 8.79 0.34 8.18
C LEU A 105 9.31 -0.80 7.30
N VAL A 106 8.65 -1.04 6.20
CA VAL A 106 9.06 -2.04 5.19
C VAL A 106 9.66 -1.30 4.01
N ARG A 107 10.87 -1.68 3.63
CA ARG A 107 11.52 -1.24 2.40
C ARG A 107 11.50 -2.38 1.39
N PHE A 108 10.89 -2.15 0.25
CA PHE A 108 10.91 -3.11 -0.86
C PHE A 108 12.24 -3.02 -1.60
N LEU A 109 12.82 -4.16 -1.94
CA LEU A 109 14.00 -4.24 -2.81
C LEU A 109 13.64 -4.21 -4.30
N GLU A 110 12.38 -4.46 -4.60
CA GLU A 110 11.74 -4.25 -5.90
C GLU A 110 10.54 -3.34 -5.70
N THR A 111 10.32 -2.38 -6.58
CA THR A 111 9.19 -1.44 -6.45
C THR A 111 7.86 -2.17 -6.31
N ALA A 112 7.15 -1.90 -5.24
CA ALA A 112 5.81 -2.39 -5.01
C ALA A 112 4.77 -1.49 -5.67
N SER A 113 3.56 -2.00 -5.83
CA SER A 113 2.45 -1.23 -6.40
C SER A 113 1.19 -1.42 -5.59
N ALA A 114 0.42 -0.34 -5.50
CA ALA A 114 -0.93 -0.36 -4.92
C ALA A 114 -0.98 -0.84 -3.47
N ILE A 115 -0.23 -0.18 -2.61
CA ILE A 115 -0.28 -0.39 -1.17
C ILE A 115 -1.63 0.09 -0.65
N ALA A 116 -2.44 -0.83 -0.14
CA ALA A 116 -3.80 -0.56 0.31
C ALA A 116 -3.90 -0.64 1.84
N PRO A 117 -4.07 0.48 2.55
CA PRO A 117 -4.29 0.47 3.99
C PRO A 117 -5.45 -0.44 4.40
N GLY A 118 -5.28 -1.13 5.53
CA GLY A 118 -6.25 -2.09 6.05
C GLY A 118 -6.12 -3.51 5.50
N GLN A 119 -5.34 -3.74 4.45
CA GLN A 119 -5.02 -5.09 3.98
C GLN A 119 -3.86 -5.70 4.77
N SER A 120 -3.77 -7.03 4.74
CA SER A 120 -2.71 -7.75 5.45
C SER A 120 -1.42 -7.80 4.63
N ALA A 121 -0.30 -7.59 5.32
CA ALA A 121 1.04 -7.88 4.85
C ALA A 121 1.56 -9.11 5.61
N VAL A 122 1.99 -10.14 4.91
CA VAL A 122 2.50 -11.37 5.53
C VAL A 122 3.96 -11.57 5.14
N PHE A 123 4.82 -11.77 6.15
CA PHE A 123 6.26 -11.92 6.01
C PHE A 123 6.65 -13.39 5.96
N TYR A 124 7.57 -13.72 5.05
CA TYR A 124 8.04 -15.08 4.81
C TYR A 124 9.56 -15.16 4.71
N ASP A 125 10.09 -16.27 5.18
CA ASP A 125 11.39 -16.82 4.79
C ASP A 125 11.13 -18.07 3.93
N GLY A 126 11.29 -17.94 2.62
CA GLY A 126 10.89 -18.99 1.69
C GLY A 126 9.39 -19.34 1.81
N ARG A 127 9.08 -20.53 2.32
CA ARG A 127 7.70 -20.97 2.57
C ARG A 127 7.24 -20.77 4.02
N ARG A 128 8.15 -20.43 4.90
CA ARG A 128 7.85 -20.28 6.32
C ARG A 128 7.29 -18.88 6.61
N VAL A 129 6.20 -18.82 7.31
CA VAL A 129 5.58 -17.58 7.78
C VAL A 129 6.34 -17.10 9.01
N LEU A 130 6.87 -15.87 8.97
CA LEU A 130 7.51 -15.20 10.11
C LEU A 130 6.55 -14.31 10.90
N GLY A 131 5.46 -13.92 10.29
CA GLY A 131 4.43 -13.10 10.91
C GLY A 131 3.63 -12.32 9.90
N GLY A 132 2.78 -11.45 10.40
CA GLY A 132 1.95 -10.57 9.58
C GLY A 132 1.63 -9.28 10.29
N ALA A 133 1.16 -8.31 9.53
CA ALA A 133 0.74 -7.00 10.00
C ALA A 133 -0.38 -6.46 9.13
N PHE A 134 -1.07 -5.43 9.59
CA PHE A 134 -1.95 -4.65 8.73
C PHE A 134 -1.18 -3.52 8.07
N ILE A 135 -1.50 -3.23 6.82
CA ILE A 135 -0.96 -2.07 6.12
C ILE A 135 -1.59 -0.82 6.74
N ALA A 136 -0.75 0.04 7.29
CA ALA A 136 -1.18 1.28 7.93
C ALA A 136 -1.51 2.36 6.91
N SER A 137 -2.10 3.46 7.37
CA SER A 137 -2.17 4.68 6.57
C SER A 137 -0.76 5.13 6.19
N GLN A 138 -0.55 5.44 4.92
CA GLN A 138 0.75 5.89 4.40
C GLN A 138 0.93 7.42 4.51
N ARG A 139 0.07 8.10 5.26
CA ARG A 139 0.22 9.54 5.52
C ARG A 139 1.50 9.81 6.29
N GLY A 140 2.27 10.80 5.84
CA GLY A 140 3.53 11.17 6.49
C GLY A 140 4.68 10.18 6.30
N ILE A 141 4.53 9.15 5.47
CA ILE A 141 5.59 8.17 5.23
C ILE A 141 6.90 8.84 4.74
N GLY A 142 6.80 9.93 3.99
CA GLY A 142 7.97 10.68 3.54
C GLY A 142 8.86 11.19 4.68
N LEU A 143 8.26 11.70 5.75
CA LEU A 143 9.00 12.12 6.95
C LEU A 143 9.64 10.93 7.65
N VAL A 144 8.92 9.82 7.77
CA VAL A 144 9.45 8.58 8.37
C VAL A 144 10.65 8.06 7.58
N ILE A 145 10.60 8.10 6.26
CA ILE A 145 11.72 7.70 5.40
C ILE A 145 12.93 8.60 5.64
N LEU A 146 12.74 9.92 5.67
CA LEU A 146 13.84 10.89 5.93
C LEU A 146 14.50 10.66 7.31
N GLU A 147 13.71 10.41 8.33
CA GLU A 147 14.22 10.11 9.69
C GLU A 147 14.98 8.78 9.78
N ASN A 148 14.79 7.90 8.80
CA ASN A 148 15.37 6.57 8.75
C ASN A 148 16.25 6.38 7.50
N GLU A 149 16.88 7.43 7.01
CA GLU A 149 17.83 7.35 5.90
C GLU A 149 18.93 6.32 6.18
N GLY A 150 19.24 5.52 5.16
CA GLY A 150 20.23 4.43 5.27
C GLY A 150 19.65 3.06 5.65
N PHE A 151 18.36 3.00 5.88
CA PHE A 151 17.66 1.71 6.06
C PHE A 151 17.22 1.09 4.75
#